data_aa654d3352796a6f1e8da84790ac313a
#
_entry.id   aa654d3352796a6f1e8da84790ac313a
#
_cell.length_a   1.000
_cell.length_b   1.000
_cell.length_c   1.000
_cell.angle_alpha   90.00
_cell.angle_beta   90.00
_cell.angle_gamma   90.00
#
_symmetry.space_group_name_H-M   'P 1'
#
loop_
_entity.id
_entity.type
_entity.pdbx_description
1 polymer ?
#
loop_
_entity_poly.entity_id
_entity_poly.type
_entity_poly.pdbx_seq_one_letter_code
_entity_poly.pdbx_strand_id
1 'polypeptide(L)'
;MKFWMDKGADGWRMDVIASISKDQSFPDYPKTDGRKYYTGKYHSNGPRLHEFIHEMNREVLSKYDCMTVGEAPGSTPEVARLFTDPEREELNMIFTFEHMNIDRIPGSVNRKWELKPFDLRDLKRVMSEWQNKLYNKGWNALYFENHDQPRVISRWGNDTTYREECAKAYATVLHGMQGTPYVYQGEEIGMTNVQFPLEEYEDIEVRNAYQDLVVKNKTISEDDFRKAVWNKSRDNARVPMQWDDSENAGFTTGKPWFRLSDRYQEINVKKALEKNDSVFYYYKDLICLRHEEELLTEGDYQLLLPEDEKIFAYLRTSDKEQWIVVANLSEDTVSTEGLVKYVSDKKDIKIANYKDRTGIKADLRPYEAFMMRIR
;
A
#
# COMPACT_ATOMS: atom_id res chain seq x y z
N MET A 1 -0.73 4.12 -27.78
CA MET A 1 -0.50 5.21 -26.82
C MET A 1 -0.79 6.57 -27.44
N LYS A 2 -0.10 7.04 -28.48
CA LYS A 2 -0.30 8.37 -29.10
C LYS A 2 -1.78 8.75 -29.30
N PHE A 3 -2.59 7.84 -29.85
CA PHE A 3 -4.03 8.08 -30.06
C PHE A 3 -4.76 8.56 -28.79
N TRP A 4 -4.46 8.01 -27.62
CA TRP A 4 -5.10 8.41 -26.37
C TRP A 4 -4.48 9.69 -25.78
N MET A 5 -3.16 9.88 -25.95
CA MET A 5 -2.50 11.12 -25.56
C MET A 5 -3.06 12.30 -26.37
N ASP A 6 -3.22 12.13 -27.68
CA ASP A 6 -3.82 13.15 -28.57
C ASP A 6 -5.29 13.45 -28.23
N LYS A 7 -5.97 12.58 -27.49
CA LYS A 7 -7.32 12.78 -26.95
C LYS A 7 -7.35 13.36 -25.54
N GLY A 8 -6.21 13.68 -24.95
CA GLY A 8 -6.10 14.32 -23.65
C GLY A 8 -5.92 13.37 -22.47
N ALA A 9 -5.36 12.18 -22.67
CA ALA A 9 -4.89 11.36 -21.54
C ALA A 9 -3.65 12.02 -20.93
N ASP A 10 -3.61 12.13 -19.59
CA ASP A 10 -2.52 12.79 -18.86
C ASP A 10 -1.42 11.81 -18.41
N GLY A 11 -1.55 10.54 -18.73
CA GLY A 11 -0.53 9.54 -18.37
C GLY A 11 -0.98 8.10 -18.52
N TRP A 12 -0.15 7.20 -18.02
CA TRP A 12 -0.33 5.76 -18.19
C TRP A 12 -0.02 4.98 -16.92
N ARG A 13 -0.96 4.17 -16.49
CA ARG A 13 -0.70 3.03 -15.61
C ARG A 13 -0.53 1.79 -16.48
N MET A 14 0.61 1.13 -16.37
CA MET A 14 1.00 0.01 -17.22
C MET A 14 0.92 -1.30 -16.43
N ASP A 15 -0.05 -2.11 -16.81
CA ASP A 15 -0.30 -3.40 -16.18
C ASP A 15 0.86 -4.37 -16.43
N VAL A 16 1.37 -4.97 -15.37
CA VAL A 16 2.44 -5.99 -15.37
C VAL A 16 3.58 -5.66 -16.35
N ILE A 17 4.03 -4.40 -16.39
CA ILE A 17 5.00 -3.90 -17.37
C ILE A 17 6.30 -4.72 -17.41
N ALA A 18 6.70 -5.29 -16.26
CA ALA A 18 7.88 -6.16 -16.18
C ALA A 18 7.77 -7.43 -17.04
N SER A 19 6.59 -7.77 -17.53
CA SER A 19 6.32 -8.99 -18.29
C SER A 19 6.24 -8.79 -19.82
N ILE A 20 6.53 -7.61 -20.35
CA ILE A 20 6.53 -7.38 -21.80
C ILE A 20 7.72 -8.02 -22.53
N SER A 21 8.81 -8.32 -21.81
CA SER A 21 9.95 -9.07 -22.34
C SER A 21 10.08 -10.42 -21.65
N LYS A 22 10.12 -11.49 -22.43
CA LYS A 22 10.13 -12.89 -22.00
C LYS A 22 11.27 -13.64 -22.66
N ASP A 23 11.62 -14.80 -22.10
CA ASP A 23 12.53 -15.76 -22.76
C ASP A 23 11.84 -16.34 -24.01
N GLN A 24 12.36 -16.02 -25.19
CA GLN A 24 11.78 -16.40 -26.47
C GLN A 24 11.98 -17.88 -26.82
N SER A 25 12.80 -18.61 -26.08
CA SER A 25 12.94 -20.06 -26.24
C SER A 25 11.77 -20.84 -25.63
N PHE A 26 10.90 -20.14 -24.86
CA PHE A 26 9.74 -20.70 -24.14
C PHE A 26 10.10 -21.98 -23.37
N PRO A 27 11.14 -21.95 -22.52
CA PRO A 27 11.59 -23.14 -21.83
C PRO A 27 10.51 -23.66 -20.88
N ASP A 28 10.41 -25.01 -20.81
CA ASP A 28 9.60 -25.63 -19.78
C ASP A 28 10.15 -25.29 -18.39
N TYR A 29 9.25 -24.94 -17.46
CA TYR A 29 9.66 -24.70 -16.11
C TYR A 29 9.96 -26.04 -15.39
N PRO A 30 11.09 -26.15 -14.67
CA PRO A 30 11.40 -27.35 -13.90
C PRO A 30 10.32 -27.63 -12.87
N LYS A 31 9.61 -28.74 -12.96
CA LYS A 31 8.58 -29.17 -11.99
C LYS A 31 9.19 -29.69 -10.67
N THR A 32 10.22 -29.04 -10.17
CA THR A 32 10.98 -29.51 -9.00
C THR A 32 10.36 -29.16 -7.66
N ASP A 33 9.39 -28.23 -7.64
CA ASP A 33 8.80 -27.70 -6.40
C ASP A 33 7.29 -27.99 -6.23
N GLY A 34 6.73 -28.87 -7.06
CA GLY A 34 5.32 -29.24 -7.01
C GLY A 34 4.32 -28.15 -7.44
N ARG A 35 4.78 -26.99 -7.89
CA ARG A 35 3.90 -25.91 -8.33
C ARG A 35 3.35 -26.20 -9.71
N LYS A 36 2.03 -25.98 -9.92
CA LYS A 36 1.39 -26.11 -11.23
C LYS A 36 1.71 -24.95 -12.18
N TYR A 37 1.97 -23.78 -11.64
CA TYR A 37 2.19 -22.53 -12.38
C TYR A 37 3.40 -21.82 -11.80
N TYR A 38 4.26 -21.35 -12.67
CA TYR A 38 5.38 -20.52 -12.27
C TYR A 38 5.33 -19.17 -12.97
N THR A 39 5.42 -18.11 -12.18
CA THR A 39 5.61 -16.75 -12.66
C THR A 39 6.98 -16.27 -12.17
N GLY A 40 7.76 -15.63 -12.99
CA GLY A 40 9.07 -15.11 -12.58
C GLY A 40 10.12 -15.25 -13.67
N LYS A 41 11.18 -16.00 -13.42
CA LYS A 41 12.41 -16.01 -14.19
C LYS A 41 12.28 -15.97 -15.72
N TYR A 42 11.27 -16.63 -16.31
CA TYR A 42 11.09 -16.68 -17.77
C TYR A 42 10.00 -15.76 -18.31
N HIS A 43 9.20 -15.16 -17.41
CA HIS A 43 8.01 -14.40 -17.78
C HIS A 43 8.10 -12.91 -17.45
N SER A 44 9.06 -12.50 -16.63
CA SER A 44 9.24 -11.10 -16.19
C SER A 44 10.71 -10.72 -16.21
N ASN A 45 10.97 -9.44 -16.37
CA ASN A 45 12.32 -8.86 -16.39
C ASN A 45 13.22 -9.55 -17.46
N GLY A 46 12.66 -9.84 -18.62
CA GLY A 46 13.40 -10.46 -19.73
C GLY A 46 14.47 -9.50 -20.28
N PRO A 47 15.40 -10.04 -21.11
CA PRO A 47 16.63 -9.34 -21.48
C PRO A 47 16.44 -8.05 -22.30
N ARG A 48 15.28 -7.89 -22.96
CA ARG A 48 14.96 -6.71 -23.77
C ARG A 48 13.96 -5.75 -23.10
N LEU A 49 13.64 -5.95 -21.82
CA LEU A 49 12.61 -5.17 -21.13
C LEU A 49 12.89 -3.67 -21.20
N HIS A 50 14.08 -3.28 -20.75
CA HIS A 50 14.47 -1.87 -20.70
C HIS A 50 14.66 -1.26 -22.09
N GLU A 51 15.09 -2.06 -23.09
CA GLU A 51 15.11 -1.64 -24.50
C GLU A 51 13.70 -1.21 -24.96
N PHE A 52 12.67 -2.01 -24.68
CA PHE A 52 11.30 -1.71 -25.08
C PHE A 52 10.72 -0.51 -24.33
N ILE A 53 11.01 -0.37 -23.04
CA ILE A 53 10.50 0.77 -22.26
C ILE A 53 11.20 2.05 -22.67
N HIS A 54 12.49 2.03 -22.91
CA HIS A 54 13.25 3.18 -23.42
C HIS A 54 12.76 3.59 -24.82
N GLU A 55 12.49 2.63 -25.71
CA GLU A 55 11.88 2.90 -27.02
C GLU A 55 10.50 3.56 -26.85
N MET A 56 9.67 3.05 -25.95
CA MET A 56 8.36 3.64 -25.65
C MET A 56 8.47 5.07 -25.13
N ASN A 57 9.45 5.35 -24.27
CA ASN A 57 9.71 6.70 -23.80
C ASN A 57 10.12 7.61 -24.96
N ARG A 58 11.14 7.25 -25.71
CA ARG A 58 11.64 8.01 -26.84
C ARG A 58 10.60 8.28 -27.91
N GLU A 59 9.77 7.29 -28.25
CA GLU A 59 8.79 7.39 -29.36
C GLU A 59 7.46 8.00 -28.92
N VAL A 60 7.11 7.94 -27.63
CA VAL A 60 5.81 8.39 -27.12
C VAL A 60 5.95 9.30 -25.91
N LEU A 61 6.40 8.78 -24.76
CA LEU A 61 6.24 9.45 -23.47
C LEU A 61 6.95 10.81 -23.43
N SER A 62 8.17 10.89 -23.97
CA SER A 62 8.93 12.15 -24.05
C SER A 62 8.32 13.23 -24.97
N LYS A 63 7.24 12.91 -25.72
CA LYS A 63 6.55 13.85 -26.61
C LYS A 63 5.35 14.54 -25.95
N TYR A 64 4.99 14.13 -24.75
CA TYR A 64 3.83 14.61 -24.02
C TYR A 64 4.22 14.98 -22.60
N ASP A 65 3.56 15.97 -22.02
CA ASP A 65 3.61 16.21 -20.57
C ASP A 65 2.70 15.17 -19.91
N CYS A 66 3.28 14.07 -19.43
CA CYS A 66 2.51 12.95 -18.93
C CYS A 66 3.21 12.23 -17.77
N MET A 67 2.41 11.65 -16.88
CA MET A 67 2.89 10.81 -15.80
C MET A 67 2.80 9.31 -16.16
N THR A 68 3.79 8.54 -15.75
CA THR A 68 3.79 7.09 -15.97
C THR A 68 4.04 6.30 -14.69
N VAL A 69 3.25 5.26 -14.47
CA VAL A 69 3.47 4.31 -13.40
C VAL A 69 3.33 2.88 -13.91
N GLY A 70 4.35 2.07 -13.67
CA GLY A 70 4.38 0.65 -14.06
C GLY A 70 4.04 -0.26 -12.89
N GLU A 71 3.28 -1.30 -13.13
CA GLU A 71 3.13 -2.39 -12.19
C GLU A 71 4.26 -3.41 -12.39
N ALA A 72 5.15 -3.53 -11.39
CA ALA A 72 6.35 -4.35 -11.51
C ALA A 72 6.49 -5.35 -10.33
N PRO A 73 5.61 -6.37 -10.26
CA PRO A 73 5.69 -7.38 -9.21
C PRO A 73 7.03 -8.15 -9.27
N GLY A 74 7.60 -8.42 -8.09
CA GLY A 74 8.88 -9.11 -7.97
C GLY A 74 10.12 -8.25 -8.25
N SER A 75 9.95 -6.94 -8.45
CA SER A 75 11.09 -6.01 -8.52
C SER A 75 11.72 -5.79 -7.16
N THR A 76 13.05 -5.71 -7.13
CA THR A 76 13.84 -5.20 -6.01
C THR A 76 14.09 -3.71 -6.20
N PRO A 77 14.58 -2.98 -5.17
CA PRO A 77 14.96 -1.57 -5.34
C PRO A 77 15.99 -1.34 -6.46
N GLU A 78 16.93 -2.26 -6.67
CA GLU A 78 17.92 -2.18 -7.75
C GLU A 78 17.24 -2.27 -9.12
N VAL A 79 16.28 -3.18 -9.27
CA VAL A 79 15.49 -3.31 -10.50
C VAL A 79 14.59 -2.07 -10.68
N ALA A 80 13.99 -1.57 -9.60
CA ALA A 80 13.17 -0.36 -9.63
C ALA A 80 13.92 0.86 -10.17
N ARG A 81 15.19 1.02 -9.81
CA ARG A 81 16.05 2.07 -10.34
C ARG A 81 16.22 2.00 -11.86
N LEU A 82 16.27 0.80 -12.43
CA LEU A 82 16.34 0.66 -13.88
C LEU A 82 15.11 1.22 -14.61
N PHE A 83 13.93 1.19 -13.96
CA PHE A 83 12.72 1.78 -14.48
C PHE A 83 12.60 3.29 -14.22
N THR A 84 13.09 3.78 -13.09
CA THR A 84 12.68 5.08 -12.54
C THR A 84 13.82 6.08 -12.33
N ASP A 85 15.07 5.70 -12.60
CA ASP A 85 16.19 6.63 -12.60
C ASP A 85 15.99 7.65 -13.75
N PRO A 86 15.92 8.96 -13.46
CA PRO A 86 15.65 9.98 -14.49
C PRO A 86 16.65 9.95 -15.66
N GLU A 87 17.91 9.57 -15.41
CA GLU A 87 18.94 9.50 -16.46
C GLU A 87 18.68 8.36 -17.47
N ARG A 88 17.80 7.43 -17.14
CA ARG A 88 17.48 6.29 -18.00
C ARG A 88 16.36 6.56 -18.98
N GLU A 89 15.57 7.62 -18.76
CA GLU A 89 14.47 8.01 -19.65
C GLU A 89 13.49 6.83 -19.91
N GLU A 90 13.00 6.20 -18.85
CA GLU A 90 12.02 5.10 -18.91
C GLU A 90 10.68 5.51 -18.32
N LEU A 91 10.39 5.18 -17.07
CA LEU A 91 9.13 5.50 -16.37
C LEU A 91 9.37 6.49 -15.23
N ASN A 92 8.33 7.21 -14.80
CA ASN A 92 8.44 8.07 -13.64
C ASN A 92 8.49 7.26 -12.33
N MET A 93 7.67 6.22 -12.20
CA MET A 93 7.59 5.40 -10.99
C MET A 93 7.06 3.99 -11.27
N ILE A 94 7.21 3.09 -10.29
CA ILE A 94 6.61 1.76 -10.33
C ILE A 94 5.92 1.41 -9.02
N PHE A 95 4.85 0.61 -9.12
CA PHE A 95 4.27 -0.10 -7.99
C PHE A 95 5.08 -1.35 -7.70
N THR A 96 5.48 -1.50 -6.43
CA THR A 96 6.23 -2.65 -5.91
C THR A 96 5.36 -3.50 -5.01
N PHE A 97 5.74 -4.75 -4.76
CA PHE A 97 4.90 -5.71 -4.04
C PHE A 97 5.62 -6.38 -2.86
N GLU A 98 6.85 -6.00 -2.56
CA GLU A 98 7.61 -6.64 -1.50
C GLU A 98 6.90 -6.48 -0.15
N HIS A 99 6.45 -5.26 0.17
CA HIS A 99 5.69 -4.97 1.38
C HIS A 99 4.33 -5.70 1.43
N MET A 100 3.72 -6.02 0.28
CA MET A 100 2.48 -6.80 0.20
C MET A 100 2.68 -8.30 0.45
N ASN A 101 3.94 -8.76 0.57
CA ASN A 101 4.28 -10.16 0.76
C ASN A 101 4.83 -10.49 2.16
N ILE A 102 4.97 -9.51 3.06
CA ILE A 102 5.59 -9.67 4.39
C ILE A 102 4.83 -10.65 5.29
N ASP A 103 3.53 -10.78 5.10
CA ASP A 103 2.63 -11.67 5.82
C ASP A 103 2.34 -12.97 5.04
N ARG A 104 3.25 -13.38 4.15
CA ARG A 104 3.23 -14.69 3.46
C ARG A 104 4.28 -15.61 4.07
N ILE A 105 3.95 -16.90 4.13
CA ILE A 105 4.90 -17.94 4.52
C ILE A 105 5.71 -18.32 3.29
N PRO A 106 7.03 -18.10 3.27
CA PRO A 106 7.87 -18.47 2.14
C PRO A 106 7.78 -19.95 1.82
N GLY A 107 7.55 -20.30 0.55
CA GLY A 107 7.48 -21.69 0.09
C GLY A 107 6.20 -22.46 0.46
N SER A 108 5.23 -21.84 1.14
CA SER A 108 3.95 -22.48 1.43
C SER A 108 3.24 -22.96 0.17
N VAL A 109 2.77 -24.21 0.19
CA VAL A 109 1.94 -24.80 -0.86
C VAL A 109 0.56 -24.12 -0.92
N ASN A 110 0.09 -23.57 0.19
CA ASN A 110 -1.17 -22.83 0.29
C ASN A 110 -1.04 -21.35 -0.14
N ARG A 111 0.18 -20.89 -0.46
CA ARG A 111 0.48 -19.52 -0.96
C ARG A 111 -0.01 -18.45 0.03
N LYS A 112 -0.74 -17.43 -0.46
CA LYS A 112 -1.30 -16.34 0.36
C LYS A 112 -2.46 -16.81 1.27
N TRP A 113 -2.98 -18.02 1.05
CA TRP A 113 -4.10 -18.57 1.82
C TRP A 113 -3.66 -19.26 3.13
N GLU A 114 -2.38 -19.31 3.40
CA GLU A 114 -1.84 -19.66 4.71
C GLU A 114 -1.44 -18.38 5.45
N LEU A 115 -2.17 -18.04 6.51
CA LEU A 115 -1.96 -16.80 7.21
C LEU A 115 -0.68 -16.85 8.07
N LYS A 116 0.16 -15.84 7.92
CA LYS A 116 1.27 -15.50 8.82
C LYS A 116 0.86 -14.26 9.61
N PRO A 117 1.06 -14.23 10.94
CA PRO A 117 0.87 -13.01 11.71
C PRO A 117 1.68 -11.84 11.14
N PHE A 118 1.08 -10.64 11.16
CA PHE A 118 1.78 -9.43 10.79
C PHE A 118 2.90 -9.13 11.77
N ASP A 119 4.08 -8.81 11.25
CA ASP A 119 5.22 -8.34 12.00
C ASP A 119 5.63 -6.96 11.48
N LEU A 120 5.51 -5.95 12.33
CA LEU A 120 5.84 -4.58 11.98
C LEU A 120 7.30 -4.42 11.57
N ARG A 121 8.22 -5.23 12.12
CA ARG A 121 9.65 -5.19 11.77
C ARG A 121 9.88 -5.54 10.30
N ASP A 122 9.11 -6.50 9.76
CA ASP A 122 9.16 -6.84 8.33
C ASP A 122 8.72 -5.64 7.46
N LEU A 123 7.63 -4.95 7.84
CA LEU A 123 7.17 -3.75 7.12
C LEU A 123 8.23 -2.64 7.18
N LYS A 124 8.75 -2.34 8.37
CA LYS A 124 9.81 -1.32 8.55
C LYS A 124 11.04 -1.62 7.71
N ARG A 125 11.51 -2.86 7.73
CA ARG A 125 12.67 -3.29 6.94
C ARG A 125 12.44 -3.05 5.45
N VAL A 126 11.34 -3.53 4.90
CA VAL A 126 11.04 -3.39 3.47
C VAL A 126 10.89 -1.91 3.08
N MET A 127 10.03 -1.16 3.78
CA MET A 127 9.79 0.25 3.44
C MET A 127 11.07 1.07 3.55
N SER A 128 11.89 0.85 4.58
CA SER A 128 13.16 1.57 4.76
C SER A 128 14.20 1.23 3.69
N GLU A 129 14.28 -0.02 3.28
CA GLU A 129 15.17 -0.43 2.20
C GLU A 129 14.82 0.29 0.89
N TRP A 130 13.52 0.35 0.55
CA TRP A 130 13.03 1.06 -0.63
C TRP A 130 13.27 2.56 -0.53
N GLN A 131 13.02 3.20 0.61
CA GLN A 131 13.31 4.62 0.83
C GLN A 131 14.79 4.92 0.61
N ASN A 132 15.69 4.18 1.27
CA ASN A 132 17.12 4.44 1.21
C ASN A 132 17.74 4.16 -0.17
N LYS A 133 17.31 3.10 -0.84
CA LYS A 133 17.90 2.70 -2.13
C LYS A 133 17.40 3.51 -3.32
N LEU A 134 16.19 4.10 -3.23
CA LEU A 134 15.67 4.96 -4.29
C LEU A 134 15.99 6.44 -4.09
N TYR A 135 16.41 6.85 -2.90
CA TYR A 135 16.73 8.25 -2.61
C TYR A 135 17.75 8.80 -3.63
N ASN A 136 17.39 9.91 -4.29
CA ASN A 136 18.14 10.57 -5.37
C ASN A 136 18.49 9.68 -6.58
N LYS A 137 17.80 8.55 -6.77
CA LYS A 137 18.11 7.57 -7.84
C LYS A 137 16.88 6.96 -8.49
N GLY A 138 15.72 7.31 -8.04
CA GLY A 138 14.47 6.80 -8.56
C GLY A 138 13.28 7.27 -7.72
N TRP A 139 12.08 6.86 -8.10
CA TRP A 139 10.86 7.31 -7.46
C TRP A 139 9.89 6.15 -7.23
N ASN A 140 9.30 6.08 -6.04
CA ASN A 140 8.40 5.02 -5.65
C ASN A 140 6.94 5.46 -5.70
N ALA A 141 6.04 4.58 -6.18
CA ALA A 141 4.61 4.69 -6.01
C ALA A 141 4.25 4.03 -4.67
N LEU A 142 3.87 4.84 -3.68
CA LEU A 142 3.58 4.40 -2.32
C LEU A 142 2.11 3.99 -2.21
N TYR A 143 1.81 2.84 -1.62
CA TYR A 143 0.45 2.40 -1.36
C TYR A 143 0.41 1.31 -0.28
N PHE A 144 -0.72 1.18 0.41
CA PHE A 144 -1.03 0.03 1.25
C PHE A 144 -2.26 -0.74 0.76
N GLU A 145 -3.08 -0.11 -0.09
CA GLU A 145 -4.28 -0.70 -0.68
C GLU A 145 -4.31 -0.49 -2.20
N ASN A 146 -4.95 -1.39 -2.91
CA ASN A 146 -5.33 -1.24 -4.32
C ASN A 146 -6.43 -2.25 -4.68
N HIS A 147 -6.85 -2.28 -5.95
CA HIS A 147 -7.88 -3.20 -6.45
C HIS A 147 -7.51 -4.69 -6.35
N ASP A 148 -6.26 -5.03 -6.03
CA ASP A 148 -5.74 -6.39 -5.89
C ASP A 148 -5.23 -6.71 -4.47
N GLN A 149 -5.35 -5.74 -3.52
CA GLN A 149 -4.95 -5.90 -2.14
C GLN A 149 -6.12 -5.63 -1.19
N PRO A 150 -6.24 -6.37 -0.09
CA PRO A 150 -7.27 -6.12 0.92
C PRO A 150 -7.04 -4.78 1.63
N ARG A 151 -8.04 -4.33 2.39
CA ARG A 151 -7.96 -3.11 3.20
C ARG A 151 -6.90 -3.24 4.27
N VAL A 152 -5.99 -2.28 4.36
CA VAL A 152 -4.82 -2.33 5.25
C VAL A 152 -5.20 -2.45 6.72
N ILE A 153 -6.22 -1.69 7.15
CA ILE A 153 -6.67 -1.66 8.55
C ILE A 153 -7.27 -2.99 9.01
N SER A 154 -7.89 -3.75 8.10
CA SER A 154 -8.42 -5.09 8.39
C SER A 154 -7.34 -6.17 8.28
N ARG A 155 -6.32 -5.94 7.44
CA ARG A 155 -5.24 -6.90 7.20
C ARG A 155 -4.17 -6.88 8.28
N TRP A 156 -3.74 -5.69 8.69
CA TRP A 156 -2.58 -5.48 9.57
C TRP A 156 -2.90 -4.67 10.83
N GLY A 157 -4.13 -4.21 11.00
CA GLY A 157 -4.50 -3.33 12.09
C GLY A 157 -5.80 -3.73 12.80
N ASN A 158 -6.52 -2.73 13.27
CA ASN A 158 -7.82 -2.88 13.92
C ASN A 158 -8.89 -2.09 13.13
N ASP A 159 -9.87 -2.81 12.60
CA ASP A 159 -10.96 -2.25 11.80
C ASP A 159 -12.29 -2.14 12.57
N THR A 160 -12.23 -2.30 13.88
CA THR A 160 -13.38 -2.24 14.79
C THR A 160 -13.27 -1.04 15.75
N THR A 161 -12.75 -1.26 16.96
CA THR A 161 -12.69 -0.25 18.03
C THR A 161 -11.82 0.96 17.65
N TYR A 162 -10.70 0.71 16.96
CA TYR A 162 -9.73 1.76 16.59
C TYR A 162 -9.68 2.01 15.09
N ARG A 163 -10.76 1.75 14.37
CA ARG A 163 -10.82 1.84 12.90
C ARG A 163 -10.29 3.16 12.34
N GLU A 164 -10.77 4.28 12.89
CA GLU A 164 -10.38 5.61 12.38
C GLU A 164 -8.95 5.97 12.76
N GLU A 165 -8.55 5.68 14.00
CA GLU A 165 -7.20 5.92 14.49
C GLU A 165 -6.19 5.07 13.71
N CYS A 166 -6.53 3.81 13.46
CA CYS A 166 -5.73 2.87 12.66
C CYS A 166 -5.55 3.36 11.21
N ALA A 167 -6.65 3.78 10.56
CA ALA A 167 -6.59 4.33 9.19
C ALA A 167 -5.69 5.56 9.11
N LYS A 168 -5.84 6.49 10.05
CA LYS A 168 -5.02 7.70 10.14
C LYS A 168 -3.54 7.39 10.44
N ALA A 169 -3.27 6.37 11.28
CA ALA A 169 -1.90 5.96 11.60
C ALA A 169 -1.17 5.39 10.38
N TYR A 170 -1.79 4.47 9.63
CA TYR A 170 -1.21 3.97 8.38
C TYR A 170 -1.04 5.08 7.34
N ALA A 171 -2.02 5.98 7.21
CA ALA A 171 -1.91 7.13 6.32
C ALA A 171 -0.71 8.03 6.70
N THR A 172 -0.52 8.31 8.00
CA THR A 172 0.61 9.11 8.49
C THR A 172 1.95 8.47 8.10
N VAL A 173 2.10 7.17 8.34
CA VAL A 173 3.32 6.43 7.97
C VAL A 173 3.60 6.52 6.47
N LEU A 174 2.58 6.32 5.64
CA LEU A 174 2.76 6.31 4.18
C LEU A 174 3.07 7.70 3.63
N HIS A 175 2.28 8.72 4.03
CA HIS A 175 2.40 10.07 3.49
C HIS A 175 3.65 10.81 3.98
N GLY A 176 4.29 10.37 5.06
CA GLY A 176 5.59 10.91 5.51
C GLY A 176 6.79 10.45 4.68
N MET A 177 6.64 9.43 3.81
CA MET A 177 7.74 8.86 3.01
C MET A 177 7.94 9.60 1.69
N GLN A 178 9.16 9.50 1.12
CA GLN A 178 9.46 9.94 -0.23
C GLN A 178 8.79 9.02 -1.26
N GLY A 179 8.16 9.60 -2.27
CA GLY A 179 7.43 8.91 -3.32
C GLY A 179 6.06 9.54 -3.54
N THR A 180 5.28 8.99 -4.45
CA THR A 180 3.91 9.43 -4.72
C THR A 180 2.92 8.53 -3.99
N PRO A 181 2.20 9.02 -2.96
CA PRO A 181 1.14 8.25 -2.31
C PRO A 181 -0.04 8.04 -3.26
N TYR A 182 -0.50 6.80 -3.35
CA TYR A 182 -1.71 6.41 -4.07
C TYR A 182 -2.77 6.03 -3.04
N VAL A 183 -3.82 6.81 -2.98
CA VAL A 183 -4.98 6.57 -2.11
C VAL A 183 -6.00 5.76 -2.89
N TYR A 184 -6.29 4.54 -2.43
CA TYR A 184 -7.29 3.71 -3.08
C TYR A 184 -8.69 4.11 -2.63
N GLN A 185 -9.67 4.10 -3.55
CA GLN A 185 -11.07 4.47 -3.25
C GLN A 185 -11.59 3.74 -2.00
N GLY A 186 -12.10 4.51 -1.03
CA GLY A 186 -12.59 4.00 0.25
C GLY A 186 -11.55 3.93 1.37
N GLU A 187 -10.25 4.00 1.06
CA GLU A 187 -9.18 4.13 2.05
C GLU A 187 -9.35 5.42 2.83
N GLU A 188 -9.67 6.52 2.14
CA GLU A 188 -9.89 7.85 2.70
C GLU A 188 -11.10 7.98 3.62
N ILE A 189 -11.96 6.97 3.68
CA ILE A 189 -13.07 6.90 4.65
C ILE A 189 -12.93 5.73 5.62
N GLY A 190 -11.83 4.98 5.53
CA GLY A 190 -11.54 3.82 6.38
C GLY A 190 -12.48 2.65 6.11
N MET A 191 -12.74 2.30 4.83
CA MET A 191 -13.45 1.08 4.47
C MET A 191 -12.68 -0.16 4.94
N THR A 192 -13.43 -1.20 5.31
CA THR A 192 -12.91 -2.44 5.88
C THR A 192 -13.06 -3.60 4.91
N ASN A 193 -12.38 -4.72 5.20
CA ASN A 193 -12.64 -5.98 4.53
C ASN A 193 -14.07 -6.46 4.78
N VAL A 194 -14.52 -7.41 3.96
CA VAL A 194 -15.84 -8.04 4.06
C VAL A 194 -15.72 -9.51 4.44
N GLN A 195 -16.74 -10.03 5.11
CA GLN A 195 -16.81 -11.44 5.53
C GLN A 195 -18.04 -12.10 4.89
N PHE A 196 -17.96 -12.33 3.59
CA PHE A 196 -19.02 -13.01 2.85
C PHE A 196 -18.94 -14.53 3.01
N PRO A 197 -20.05 -15.26 2.79
CA PRO A 197 -20.02 -16.68 2.50
C PRO A 197 -19.09 -16.97 1.31
N LEU A 198 -18.38 -18.11 1.32
CA LEU A 198 -17.37 -18.43 0.30
C LEU A 198 -17.94 -18.45 -1.13
N GLU A 199 -19.19 -18.85 -1.28
CA GLU A 199 -19.92 -18.91 -2.55
C GLU A 199 -20.22 -17.53 -3.16
N GLU A 200 -20.18 -16.47 -2.36
CA GLU A 200 -20.47 -15.09 -2.78
C GLU A 200 -19.20 -14.33 -3.25
N TYR A 201 -18.02 -14.94 -3.09
CA TYR A 201 -16.80 -14.34 -3.63
C TYR A 201 -16.72 -14.52 -5.15
N GLU A 202 -16.48 -13.42 -5.85
CA GLU A 202 -16.40 -13.39 -7.33
C GLU A 202 -14.98 -13.60 -7.84
N ASP A 203 -13.95 -13.39 -7.02
CA ASP A 203 -12.56 -13.58 -7.40
C ASP A 203 -12.28 -15.02 -7.81
N ILE A 204 -11.94 -15.23 -9.09
CA ILE A 204 -11.58 -16.54 -9.63
C ILE A 204 -10.40 -17.19 -8.89
N GLU A 205 -9.53 -16.38 -8.27
CA GLU A 205 -8.43 -16.90 -7.47
C GLU A 205 -8.94 -17.59 -6.19
N VAL A 206 -9.96 -17.04 -5.54
CA VAL A 206 -10.61 -17.68 -4.38
C VAL A 206 -11.25 -19.00 -4.78
N ARG A 207 -12.04 -18.99 -5.86
CA ARG A 207 -12.75 -20.17 -6.36
C ARG A 207 -11.80 -21.30 -6.73
N ASN A 208 -10.73 -20.97 -7.47
CA ASN A 208 -9.72 -21.95 -7.86
C ASN A 208 -8.93 -22.47 -6.66
N ALA A 209 -8.54 -21.60 -5.75
CA ALA A 209 -7.81 -22.00 -4.55
C ALA A 209 -8.67 -22.90 -3.64
N TYR A 210 -9.95 -22.61 -3.47
CA TYR A 210 -10.87 -23.47 -2.72
C TYR A 210 -10.89 -24.89 -3.31
N GLN A 211 -11.09 -25.02 -4.63
CA GLN A 211 -11.11 -26.31 -5.30
C GLN A 211 -9.79 -27.05 -5.20
N ASP A 212 -8.67 -26.35 -5.33
CA ASP A 212 -7.36 -26.99 -5.30
C ASP A 212 -6.90 -27.34 -3.88
N LEU A 213 -7.02 -26.41 -2.92
CA LEU A 213 -6.41 -26.55 -1.59
C LEU A 213 -7.34 -27.24 -0.59
N VAL A 214 -8.65 -26.95 -0.62
CA VAL A 214 -9.62 -27.50 0.35
C VAL A 214 -10.21 -28.81 -0.18
N VAL A 215 -10.71 -28.83 -1.42
CA VAL A 215 -11.48 -29.97 -1.96
C VAL A 215 -10.56 -31.08 -2.43
N LYS A 216 -9.60 -30.78 -3.32
CA LYS A 216 -8.76 -31.81 -3.98
C LYS A 216 -7.57 -32.24 -3.13
N ASN A 217 -6.73 -31.30 -2.73
CA ASN A 217 -5.46 -31.60 -2.09
C ASN A 217 -5.57 -31.65 -0.56
N LYS A 218 -6.60 -31.07 0.02
CA LYS A 218 -6.86 -31.04 1.48
C LYS A 218 -5.66 -30.55 2.30
N THR A 219 -4.97 -29.53 1.80
CA THR A 219 -3.77 -28.96 2.42
C THR A 219 -4.10 -27.90 3.47
N ILE A 220 -5.33 -27.38 3.47
CA ILE A 220 -5.85 -26.41 4.43
C ILE A 220 -7.30 -26.76 4.79
N SER A 221 -7.70 -26.51 6.03
CA SER A 221 -9.10 -26.68 6.45
C SER A 221 -9.99 -25.61 5.80
N GLU A 222 -11.29 -25.89 5.62
CA GLU A 222 -12.24 -24.91 5.10
C GLU A 222 -12.32 -23.68 5.99
N ASP A 223 -12.28 -23.85 7.32
CA ASP A 223 -12.34 -22.73 8.26
C ASP A 223 -11.10 -21.84 8.19
N ASP A 224 -9.90 -22.41 8.07
CA ASP A 224 -8.69 -21.61 7.92
C ASP A 224 -8.62 -20.95 6.54
N PHE A 225 -9.10 -21.62 5.50
CA PHE A 225 -9.23 -21.03 4.17
C PHE A 225 -10.20 -19.84 4.19
N ARG A 226 -11.36 -19.96 4.85
CA ARG A 226 -12.34 -18.89 5.00
C ARG A 226 -11.74 -17.67 5.71
N LYS A 227 -11.01 -17.88 6.82
CA LYS A 227 -10.29 -16.81 7.51
C LYS A 227 -9.27 -16.12 6.59
N ALA A 228 -8.55 -16.91 5.80
CA ALA A 228 -7.59 -16.37 4.84
C ALA A 228 -8.27 -15.57 3.73
N VAL A 229 -9.43 -16.00 3.22
CA VAL A 229 -10.23 -15.26 2.23
C VAL A 229 -10.71 -13.93 2.82
N TRP A 230 -11.24 -13.91 4.04
CA TRP A 230 -11.65 -12.66 4.71
C TRP A 230 -10.49 -11.69 4.89
N ASN A 231 -9.28 -12.19 5.11
CA ASN A 231 -8.10 -11.35 5.30
C ASN A 231 -7.45 -10.90 3.98
N LYS A 232 -7.41 -11.76 2.93
CA LYS A 232 -6.52 -11.59 1.77
C LYS A 232 -7.18 -11.60 0.39
N SER A 233 -8.52 -11.75 0.32
CA SER A 233 -9.20 -11.73 -0.98
C SER A 233 -9.14 -10.34 -1.61
N ARG A 234 -8.99 -10.30 -2.94
CA ARG A 234 -9.10 -9.07 -3.74
C ARG A 234 -10.51 -8.48 -3.68
N ASP A 235 -11.51 -9.30 -3.48
CA ASP A 235 -12.91 -8.86 -3.39
C ASP A 235 -13.15 -7.89 -2.23
N ASN A 236 -12.32 -7.94 -1.17
CA ASN A 236 -12.34 -6.95 -0.09
C ASN A 236 -12.17 -5.50 -0.59
N ALA A 237 -11.41 -5.32 -1.66
CA ALA A 237 -11.18 -4.02 -2.28
C ALA A 237 -12.16 -3.70 -3.43
N ARG A 238 -12.97 -4.69 -3.88
CA ARG A 238 -13.83 -4.58 -5.06
C ARG A 238 -15.30 -4.39 -4.75
N VAL A 239 -15.67 -4.37 -3.48
CA VAL A 239 -17.03 -4.01 -3.06
C VAL A 239 -17.38 -2.60 -3.50
N PRO A 240 -18.64 -2.31 -3.84
CA PRO A 240 -19.08 -0.98 -4.25
C PRO A 240 -18.68 0.10 -3.26
N MET A 241 -18.30 1.27 -3.76
CA MET A 241 -18.00 2.43 -2.94
C MET A 241 -19.22 2.84 -2.12
N GLN A 242 -18.99 3.15 -0.85
CA GLN A 242 -20.03 3.49 0.13
C GLN A 242 -20.22 5.02 0.16
N TRP A 243 -21.17 5.53 -0.64
CA TRP A 243 -21.41 6.96 -0.77
C TRP A 243 -22.26 7.53 0.38
N ASP A 244 -23.31 6.81 0.76
CA ASP A 244 -24.22 7.19 1.85
C ASP A 244 -24.89 5.99 2.52
N ASP A 245 -25.85 6.25 3.40
CA ASP A 245 -26.59 5.26 4.16
C ASP A 245 -27.91 4.84 3.49
N SER A 246 -28.17 5.27 2.25
CA SER A 246 -29.35 4.89 1.47
C SER A 246 -29.21 3.48 0.85
N GLU A 247 -30.27 3.02 0.19
CA GLU A 247 -30.26 1.74 -0.52
C GLU A 247 -29.07 1.63 -1.47
N ASN A 248 -28.43 0.46 -1.49
CA ASN A 248 -27.20 0.18 -2.25
C ASN A 248 -26.04 1.13 -1.94
N ALA A 249 -25.98 1.69 -0.72
CA ALA A 249 -24.96 2.63 -0.29
C ALA A 249 -24.85 3.88 -1.19
N GLY A 250 -25.93 4.30 -1.83
CA GLY A 250 -25.92 5.39 -2.82
C GLY A 250 -25.14 5.08 -4.10
N PHE A 251 -24.65 3.85 -4.28
CA PHE A 251 -23.82 3.45 -5.42
C PHE A 251 -24.62 3.27 -6.70
N THR A 252 -25.81 2.69 -6.63
CA THR A 252 -26.69 2.42 -7.78
C THR A 252 -28.15 2.34 -7.38
N THR A 253 -29.06 2.67 -8.30
CA THR A 253 -30.49 2.44 -8.17
C THR A 253 -30.93 1.05 -8.64
N GLY A 254 -30.02 0.29 -9.27
CA GLY A 254 -30.24 -1.09 -9.70
C GLY A 254 -29.59 -2.10 -8.75
N LYS A 255 -29.63 -3.37 -9.12
CA LYS A 255 -28.90 -4.41 -8.38
C LYS A 255 -27.39 -4.24 -8.61
N PRO A 256 -26.57 -4.03 -7.56
CA PRO A 256 -25.14 -3.98 -7.72
C PRO A 256 -24.61 -5.34 -8.20
N TRP A 257 -23.57 -5.32 -9.07
CA TRP A 257 -22.95 -6.54 -9.58
C TRP A 257 -22.20 -7.32 -8.50
N PHE A 258 -21.84 -6.64 -7.41
CA PHE A 258 -21.12 -7.17 -6.25
C PHE A 258 -21.89 -6.90 -4.98
N ARG A 259 -21.82 -7.79 -3.99
CA ARG A 259 -22.43 -7.58 -2.68
C ARG A 259 -21.79 -6.35 -2.00
N LEU A 260 -22.63 -5.56 -1.34
CA LEU A 260 -22.19 -4.44 -0.51
C LEU A 260 -21.55 -4.94 0.79
N SER A 261 -20.66 -4.13 1.36
CA SER A 261 -20.24 -4.31 2.74
C SER A 261 -21.44 -4.13 3.68
N ASP A 262 -21.57 -5.00 4.68
CA ASP A 262 -22.63 -4.90 5.69
C ASP A 262 -22.47 -3.65 6.59
N ARG A 263 -21.32 -2.96 6.50
CA ARG A 263 -21.00 -1.75 7.28
C ARG A 263 -21.24 -0.43 6.55
N TYR A 264 -21.85 -0.43 5.36
CA TYR A 264 -22.03 0.80 4.59
C TYR A 264 -22.86 1.87 5.29
N GLN A 265 -23.79 1.44 6.17
CA GLN A 265 -24.61 2.37 6.95
C GLN A 265 -23.77 3.14 8.00
N GLU A 266 -22.64 2.61 8.43
CA GLU A 266 -21.75 3.23 9.41
C GLU A 266 -20.57 3.94 8.75
N ILE A 267 -20.03 3.34 7.70
CA ILE A 267 -18.82 3.79 6.99
C ILE A 267 -19.24 4.22 5.60
N ASN A 268 -19.34 5.52 5.37
CA ASN A 268 -19.66 6.08 4.06
C ASN A 268 -19.17 7.53 3.93
N VAL A 269 -19.15 8.02 2.69
CA VAL A 269 -18.66 9.37 2.37
C VAL A 269 -19.49 10.43 3.07
N LYS A 270 -20.82 10.32 3.07
CA LYS A 270 -21.71 11.31 3.70
C LYS A 270 -21.35 11.50 5.18
N LYS A 271 -21.25 10.41 5.94
CA LYS A 271 -20.87 10.49 7.37
C LYS A 271 -19.45 10.98 7.58
N ALA A 272 -18.53 10.61 6.70
CA ALA A 272 -17.17 11.10 6.77
C ALA A 272 -17.08 12.62 6.55
N LEU A 273 -17.92 13.18 5.67
CA LEU A 273 -17.99 14.63 5.44
C LEU A 273 -18.70 15.40 6.58
N GLU A 274 -19.59 14.76 7.33
CA GLU A 274 -20.29 15.37 8.47
C GLU A 274 -19.40 15.49 9.72
N LYS A 275 -18.32 14.71 9.81
CA LYS A 275 -17.41 14.63 10.97
C LYS A 275 -16.08 15.31 10.69
N ASN A 276 -15.82 16.49 11.27
CA ASN A 276 -14.63 17.33 11.02
C ASN A 276 -13.27 16.69 11.36
N ASP A 277 -13.27 15.61 12.14
CA ASP A 277 -12.07 14.84 12.49
C ASP A 277 -12.07 13.43 11.91
N SER A 278 -12.87 13.20 10.85
CA SER A 278 -12.95 11.92 10.15
C SER A 278 -11.64 11.53 9.47
N VAL A 279 -11.57 10.28 9.01
CA VAL A 279 -10.45 9.79 8.20
C VAL A 279 -10.30 10.63 6.92
N PHE A 280 -11.44 11.03 6.29
CA PHE A 280 -11.43 11.85 5.07
C PHE A 280 -10.71 13.20 5.24
N TYR A 281 -11.04 13.97 6.29
CA TYR A 281 -10.38 15.25 6.52
C TYR A 281 -8.91 15.07 6.91
N TYR A 282 -8.57 13.99 7.60
CA TYR A 282 -7.18 13.67 7.92
C TYR A 282 -6.34 13.40 6.66
N TYR A 283 -6.88 12.63 5.69
CA TYR A 283 -6.23 12.44 4.38
C TYR A 283 -6.09 13.76 3.61
N LYS A 284 -7.13 14.60 3.64
CA LYS A 284 -7.07 15.93 3.02
C LYS A 284 -5.93 16.77 3.62
N ASP A 285 -5.81 16.78 4.95
CA ASP A 285 -4.75 17.52 5.65
C ASP A 285 -3.35 16.96 5.32
N LEU A 286 -3.19 15.63 5.25
CA LEU A 286 -1.95 14.98 4.84
C LEU A 286 -1.55 15.33 3.39
N ILE A 287 -2.50 15.36 2.47
CA ILE A 287 -2.27 15.73 1.07
C ILE A 287 -1.86 17.19 0.98
N CYS A 288 -2.57 18.11 1.68
CA CYS A 288 -2.18 19.52 1.74
C CYS A 288 -0.77 19.68 2.30
N LEU A 289 -0.46 19.02 3.41
CA LEU A 289 0.86 19.07 4.03
C LEU A 289 1.98 18.64 3.06
N ARG A 290 1.74 17.60 2.26
CA ARG A 290 2.71 17.15 1.24
C ARG A 290 2.91 18.16 0.11
N HIS A 291 1.91 18.93 -0.25
CA HIS A 291 2.04 19.99 -1.25
C HIS A 291 2.77 21.23 -0.71
N GLU A 292 2.68 21.48 0.58
CA GLU A 292 3.26 22.65 1.23
C GLU A 292 4.70 22.43 1.70
N GLU A 293 5.08 21.19 2.04
CA GLU A 293 6.32 20.86 2.73
C GLU A 293 7.24 19.99 1.86
N GLU A 294 8.19 20.64 1.18
CA GLU A 294 9.19 20.04 0.29
C GLU A 294 9.98 18.89 0.96
N LEU A 295 10.18 18.98 2.29
CA LEU A 295 10.87 17.94 3.06
C LEU A 295 10.25 16.55 2.86
N LEU A 296 8.93 16.45 2.71
CA LEU A 296 8.24 15.16 2.57
C LEU A 296 8.50 14.50 1.21
N THR A 297 8.88 15.29 0.20
CA THR A 297 9.23 14.81 -1.14
C THR A 297 10.72 14.67 -1.36
N GLU A 298 11.54 15.60 -0.82
CA GLU A 298 12.96 15.69 -1.15
C GLU A 298 13.90 15.29 0.00
N GLY A 299 13.40 15.21 1.24
CA GLY A 299 14.23 14.93 2.40
C GLY A 299 14.78 13.49 2.42
N ASP A 300 15.91 13.31 3.07
CA ASP A 300 16.50 12.01 3.38
C ASP A 300 15.67 11.23 4.40
N TYR A 301 15.82 9.93 4.43
CA TYR A 301 15.08 9.01 5.30
C TYR A 301 16.01 8.26 6.26
N GLN A 302 15.64 8.21 7.54
CA GLN A 302 16.34 7.38 8.52
C GLN A 302 15.34 6.64 9.42
N LEU A 303 15.35 5.31 9.39
CA LEU A 303 14.55 4.49 10.30
C LEU A 303 15.02 4.64 11.75
N LEU A 304 14.08 4.75 12.66
CA LEU A 304 14.29 4.70 14.11
C LEU A 304 13.68 3.41 14.68
N LEU A 305 14.21 2.92 15.80
CA LEU A 305 13.68 1.75 16.52
C LEU A 305 13.42 0.55 15.57
N PRO A 306 14.40 0.04 14.81
CA PRO A 306 14.17 -1.01 13.82
C PRO A 306 13.57 -2.28 14.43
N GLU A 307 13.93 -2.63 15.67
CA GLU A 307 13.49 -3.86 16.34
C GLU A 307 12.20 -3.70 17.16
N ASP A 308 11.65 -2.51 17.27
CA ASP A 308 10.39 -2.29 18.00
C ASP A 308 9.22 -2.90 17.22
N GLU A 309 8.38 -3.69 17.89
CA GLU A 309 7.29 -4.44 17.27
C GLU A 309 5.98 -3.64 17.13
N LYS A 310 5.93 -2.44 17.72
CA LYS A 310 4.70 -1.62 17.83
C LYS A 310 4.87 -0.23 17.25
N ILE A 311 6.07 0.37 17.36
CA ILE A 311 6.34 1.72 16.89
C ILE A 311 7.00 1.69 15.53
N PHE A 312 6.40 2.36 14.56
CA PHE A 312 7.07 2.76 13.33
C PHE A 312 7.45 4.24 13.44
N ALA A 313 8.75 4.50 13.51
CA ALA A 313 9.26 5.86 13.57
C ALA A 313 10.43 6.06 12.63
N TYR A 314 10.51 7.24 12.03
CA TYR A 314 11.60 7.61 11.14
C TYR A 314 11.80 9.12 11.08
N LEU A 315 12.99 9.54 10.68
CA LEU A 315 13.32 10.94 10.40
C LEU A 315 13.20 11.23 8.91
N ARG A 316 12.78 12.44 8.62
CA ARG A 316 12.96 13.10 7.32
C ARG A 316 13.88 14.29 7.53
N THR A 317 14.92 14.42 6.73
CA THR A 317 15.97 15.41 6.93
C THR A 317 16.30 16.12 5.63
N SER A 318 16.41 17.46 5.70
CA SER A 318 17.01 18.32 4.68
C SER A 318 18.07 19.21 5.33
N ASP A 319 18.75 20.01 4.53
CA ASP A 319 19.72 21.01 5.04
C ASP A 319 19.05 22.05 5.95
N LYS A 320 17.77 22.35 5.73
CA LYS A 320 17.01 23.39 6.40
C LYS A 320 16.30 22.90 7.68
N GLU A 321 15.80 21.69 7.66
CA GLU A 321 14.92 21.19 8.74
C GLU A 321 14.97 19.67 8.87
N GLN A 322 14.44 19.20 10.00
CA GLN A 322 14.28 17.78 10.30
C GLN A 322 12.93 17.53 10.96
N TRP A 323 12.24 16.52 10.49
CA TRP A 323 10.99 16.06 11.09
C TRP A 323 11.12 14.62 11.58
N ILE A 324 10.33 14.31 12.61
CA ILE A 324 10.10 12.94 13.04
C ILE A 324 8.66 12.54 12.71
N VAL A 325 8.51 11.39 12.10
CA VAL A 325 7.23 10.71 11.90
C VAL A 325 7.17 9.55 12.87
N VAL A 326 6.08 9.45 13.62
CA VAL A 326 5.88 8.41 14.64
C VAL A 326 4.48 7.85 14.53
N ALA A 327 4.36 6.53 14.56
CA ALA A 327 3.09 5.84 14.66
C ALA A 327 3.20 4.61 15.58
N ASN A 328 2.32 4.49 16.55
CA ASN A 328 2.03 3.26 17.23
C ASN A 328 1.06 2.44 16.34
N LEU A 329 1.48 1.31 15.81
CA LEU A 329 0.66 0.43 14.99
C LEU A 329 0.17 -0.79 15.77
N SER A 330 -0.21 -0.57 17.03
CA SER A 330 -0.75 -1.58 17.94
C SER A 330 -1.93 -1.05 18.77
N GLU A 331 -2.63 -1.95 19.42
CA GLU A 331 -3.73 -1.66 20.36
C GLU A 331 -3.24 -1.33 21.78
N ASP A 332 -1.94 -1.39 22.01
CA ASP A 332 -1.35 -1.10 23.32
C ASP A 332 -0.98 0.39 23.45
N THR A 333 -0.92 0.85 24.70
CA THR A 333 -0.20 2.09 25.03
C THR A 333 1.29 1.79 25.07
N VAL A 334 2.12 2.58 24.38
CA VAL A 334 3.55 2.31 24.18
C VAL A 334 4.39 3.51 24.62
N SER A 335 5.50 3.23 25.31
CA SER A 335 6.43 4.27 25.76
C SER A 335 7.20 4.89 24.59
N THR A 336 7.38 6.20 24.63
CA THR A 336 8.22 6.96 23.69
C THR A 336 9.65 7.18 24.15
N GLU A 337 10.08 6.59 25.25
CA GLU A 337 11.40 6.80 25.86
C GLU A 337 12.55 6.68 24.85
N GLY A 338 12.50 5.67 23.98
CA GLY A 338 13.49 5.46 22.92
C GLY A 338 13.56 6.58 21.87
N LEU A 339 12.55 7.45 21.78
CA LEU A 339 12.45 8.53 20.81
C LEU A 339 12.81 9.90 21.40
N VAL A 340 12.78 10.08 22.72
CA VAL A 340 12.98 11.37 23.38
C VAL A 340 14.31 12.02 23.01
N LYS A 341 15.35 11.24 22.80
CA LYS A 341 16.70 11.72 22.42
C LYS A 341 16.76 12.43 21.06
N TYR A 342 15.77 12.23 20.18
CA TYR A 342 15.74 12.86 18.85
C TYR A 342 15.02 14.21 18.85
N VAL A 343 14.45 14.64 19.98
CA VAL A 343 13.58 15.81 20.04
C VAL A 343 14.23 16.95 20.84
N SER A 344 14.39 18.11 20.21
CA SER A 344 14.78 19.36 20.85
C SER A 344 13.61 20.00 21.63
N ASP A 345 13.90 21.10 22.34
CA ASP A 345 12.86 21.88 23.05
C ASP A 345 11.90 22.63 22.11
N LYS A 346 12.30 22.85 20.84
CA LYS A 346 11.42 23.39 19.81
C LYS A 346 10.54 22.26 19.25
N LYS A 347 9.23 22.39 19.40
CA LYS A 347 8.22 21.40 19.03
C LYS A 347 7.19 22.07 18.15
N ASP A 348 6.99 21.51 16.97
CA ASP A 348 5.97 21.97 16.04
C ASP A 348 5.30 20.75 15.44
N ILE A 349 4.18 20.33 16.02
CA ILE A 349 3.38 19.24 15.51
C ILE A 349 2.69 19.74 14.25
N LYS A 350 3.00 19.10 13.14
CA LYS A 350 2.43 19.42 11.83
C LYS A 350 1.09 18.76 11.60
N ILE A 351 0.97 17.52 12.04
CA ILE A 351 -0.27 16.75 12.01
C ILE A 351 -0.27 15.67 13.10
N ALA A 352 -1.42 15.38 13.67
CA ALA A 352 -1.61 14.28 14.64
C ALA A 352 -3.06 13.76 14.54
N ASN A 353 -3.24 12.45 14.61
CA ASN A 353 -4.57 11.85 14.59
C ASN A 353 -5.32 12.00 15.93
N TYR A 354 -4.59 12.23 17.03
CA TYR A 354 -5.13 12.67 18.31
C TYR A 354 -4.79 14.15 18.49
N LYS A 355 -5.79 15.02 18.40
CA LYS A 355 -5.61 16.49 18.33
C LYS A 355 -5.00 17.12 19.59
N ASP A 356 -5.06 16.44 20.73
CA ASP A 356 -4.49 16.88 22.00
C ASP A 356 -3.01 16.50 22.19
N ARG A 357 -2.38 15.86 21.20
CA ARG A 357 -0.94 15.57 21.23
C ARG A 357 -0.13 16.85 21.16
N THR A 358 0.72 17.06 22.16
CA THR A 358 1.55 18.30 22.30
C THR A 358 3.06 18.04 22.14
N GLY A 359 3.49 16.83 21.93
CA GLY A 359 4.90 16.46 21.76
C GLY A 359 5.16 14.97 22.00
N ILE A 360 6.44 14.59 22.06
CA ILE A 360 6.85 13.19 22.11
C ILE A 360 6.93 12.59 23.52
N LYS A 361 6.93 13.40 24.57
CA LYS A 361 7.21 12.92 25.96
C LYS A 361 6.10 12.08 26.58
N ALA A 362 4.88 12.13 26.06
CA ALA A 362 3.79 11.28 26.55
C ALA A 362 3.76 9.96 25.79
N ASP A 363 3.37 8.87 26.44
CA ASP A 363 3.18 7.57 25.82
C ASP A 363 2.22 7.67 24.63
N LEU A 364 2.38 6.79 23.65
CA LEU A 364 1.50 6.68 22.49
C LEU A 364 0.28 5.84 22.85
N ARG A 365 -0.90 6.38 22.60
CA ARG A 365 -2.17 5.64 22.69
C ARG A 365 -2.28 4.61 21.55
N PRO A 366 -3.22 3.69 21.60
CA PRO A 366 -3.51 2.78 20.49
C PRO A 366 -3.64 3.53 19.16
N TYR A 367 -2.90 3.09 18.15
CA TYR A 367 -2.86 3.69 16.81
C TYR A 367 -2.63 5.21 16.78
N GLU A 368 -1.93 5.76 17.77
CA GLU A 368 -1.57 7.18 17.75
C GLU A 368 -0.41 7.45 16.80
N ALA A 369 -0.59 8.45 15.93
CA ALA A 369 0.42 8.84 14.95
C ALA A 369 0.48 10.36 14.77
N PHE A 370 1.70 10.85 14.49
CA PHE A 370 1.94 12.27 14.24
C PHE A 370 3.22 12.52 13.41
N MET A 371 3.29 13.69 12.82
CA MET A 371 4.51 14.25 12.24
C MET A 371 4.86 15.53 13.00
N MET A 372 6.14 15.70 13.34
CA MET A 372 6.61 16.84 14.14
C MET A 372 7.94 17.34 13.60
N ARG A 373 8.04 18.66 13.39
CA ARG A 373 9.31 19.32 13.11
C ARG A 373 10.12 19.42 14.42
N ILE A 374 11.37 18.99 14.35
CA ILE A 374 12.28 18.91 15.49
C ILE A 374 13.53 19.80 15.35
N ARG A 375 13.81 20.26 14.13
CA ARG A 375 14.86 21.23 13.80
C ARG A 375 14.39 22.14 12.66
#